data_9b0a11ae613822f440c4a20e8de97d30
#
_entry.id   9b0a11ae613822f440c4a20e8de97d30
#
_cell.length_a   1.000
_cell.length_b   1.000
_cell.length_c   1.000
_cell.angle_alpha   90.00
_cell.angle_beta   90.00
_cell.angle_gamma   90.00
#
_symmetry.space_group_name_H-M   'P 1'
#
loop_
_entity.id
_entity.type
_entity.pdbx_description
1 polymer ?
#
loop_
_entity_poly.entity_id
_entity_poly.type
_entity_poly.pdbx_seq_one_letter_code
_entity_poly.pdbx_strand_id
1 'polypeptide(L)'
;MNKLLLSAAITFAFTTATFAGPGHGEMMEVGMPADKTSGMTEIKISLTETEEGEMLFSPRQLDFKAGETVVFTITNEGDNPHEFVMDTVANNAKHKAVMDKFPEMEHDDPNAVRLEPGEKGTIMWTFANSGTFEFACLIPGHYEAGMYGALTVN
;
A
#
# COMPACT_ATOMS: atom_id res chain seq x y z
N MET A 1 -74.37 -19.93 0.76
CA MET A 1 -73.33 -19.92 -0.23
C MET A 1 -72.26 -18.94 0.24
N ASN A 2 -71.26 -19.40 1.00
CA ASN A 2 -70.18 -18.56 1.55
C ASN A 2 -68.96 -18.69 0.61
N LYS A 3 -68.54 -17.55 0.02
CA LYS A 3 -67.30 -17.46 -0.74
C LYS A 3 -66.19 -17.05 0.21
N LEU A 4 -65.24 -17.97 0.47
CA LEU A 4 -63.98 -17.71 1.15
C LEU A 4 -63.04 -17.00 0.16
N LEU A 5 -62.62 -15.78 0.46
CA LEU A 5 -61.58 -15.06 -0.27
C LEU A 5 -60.24 -15.39 0.43
N LEU A 6 -59.36 -16.10 -0.27
CA LEU A 6 -57.99 -16.40 0.18
C LEU A 6 -57.08 -15.23 -0.25
N SER A 7 -56.69 -14.41 0.70
CA SER A 7 -55.68 -13.36 0.47
C SER A 7 -54.27 -13.97 0.58
N ALA A 8 -53.54 -14.04 -0.53
CA ALA A 8 -52.12 -14.40 -0.53
C ALA A 8 -51.31 -13.16 -0.21
N ALA A 9 -50.64 -13.15 0.94
CA ALA A 9 -49.64 -12.13 1.29
C ALA A 9 -48.30 -12.49 0.65
N ILE A 10 -47.86 -11.70 -0.34
CA ILE A 10 -46.54 -11.81 -0.93
C ILE A 10 -45.57 -10.99 -0.06
N THR A 11 -44.75 -11.67 0.72
CA THR A 11 -43.63 -11.06 1.45
C THR A 11 -42.46 -10.84 0.51
N PHE A 12 -42.19 -9.59 0.16
CA PHE A 12 -40.98 -9.20 -0.52
C PHE A 12 -39.80 -9.17 0.49
N ALA A 13 -38.89 -10.13 0.38
CA ALA A 13 -37.65 -10.09 1.12
C ALA A 13 -36.68 -9.09 0.40
N PHE A 14 -36.49 -7.93 1.03
CA PHE A 14 -35.44 -7.01 0.63
C PHE A 14 -34.08 -7.59 1.08
N THR A 15 -33.31 -8.14 0.14
CA THR A 15 -31.90 -8.43 0.38
C THR A 15 -31.13 -7.12 0.25
N THR A 16 -30.71 -6.53 1.37
CA THR A 16 -29.76 -5.43 1.37
C THR A 16 -28.38 -5.99 0.97
N ALA A 17 -27.94 -5.71 -0.26
CA ALA A 17 -26.56 -5.91 -0.63
C ALA A 17 -25.73 -4.88 0.17
N THR A 18 -24.99 -5.36 1.17
CA THR A 18 -23.93 -4.56 1.79
C THR A 18 -22.81 -4.45 0.77
N PHE A 19 -22.67 -3.28 0.15
CA PHE A 19 -21.44 -2.91 -0.54
C PHE A 19 -20.37 -2.75 0.56
N ALA A 20 -19.50 -3.75 0.71
CA ALA A 20 -18.21 -3.55 1.35
C ALA A 20 -17.43 -2.59 0.43
N GLY A 21 -17.24 -1.35 0.86
CA GLY A 21 -16.29 -0.45 0.26
C GLY A 21 -14.89 -1.04 0.38
N PRO A 22 -13.88 -0.59 -0.43
CA PRO A 22 -12.51 -1.08 -0.33
C PRO A 22 -12.05 -0.93 1.11
N GLY A 23 -11.75 -2.08 1.74
CA GLY A 23 -11.61 -2.20 3.18
C GLY A 23 -10.35 -1.51 3.68
N HIS A 24 -10.54 -0.48 4.46
CA HIS A 24 -9.54 -0.09 5.45
C HIS A 24 -9.41 -1.24 6.45
N GLY A 25 -8.33 -2.03 6.34
CA GLY A 25 -8.01 -3.06 7.32
C GLY A 25 -7.77 -4.48 6.83
N GLU A 26 -7.67 -4.75 5.55
CA GLU A 26 -7.21 -6.07 5.10
C GLU A 26 -5.75 -6.29 5.47
N MET A 27 -5.50 -7.44 6.11
CA MET A 27 -4.15 -7.86 6.46
C MET A 27 -3.44 -8.33 5.18
N MET A 28 -2.36 -7.64 4.82
CA MET A 28 -1.45 -8.05 3.75
C MET A 28 -0.35 -8.96 4.32
N GLU A 29 0.39 -9.66 3.46
CA GLU A 29 1.51 -10.49 3.93
C GLU A 29 2.55 -9.67 4.71
N VAL A 30 2.84 -8.45 4.29
CA VAL A 30 3.77 -7.52 4.95
C VAL A 30 3.20 -6.89 6.23
N GLY A 31 1.88 -6.97 6.48
CA GLY A 31 1.23 -6.42 7.65
C GLY A 31 -0.11 -5.73 7.35
N MET A 32 -0.39 -4.68 8.10
CA MET A 32 -1.66 -3.93 7.99
C MET A 32 -1.49 -2.44 8.30
N PRO A 33 -2.37 -1.59 7.78
CA PRO A 33 -2.46 -0.19 8.19
C PRO A 33 -2.66 -0.07 9.69
N ALA A 34 -2.06 0.95 10.29
CA ALA A 34 -2.20 1.24 11.71
C ALA A 34 -2.83 2.61 11.93
N ASP A 35 -3.62 2.72 13.01
CA ASP A 35 -4.08 4.01 13.50
C ASP A 35 -2.96 4.71 14.27
N LYS A 36 -3.00 6.05 14.27
CA LYS A 36 -2.03 6.86 14.99
C LYS A 36 -2.10 6.57 16.49
N THR A 37 -1.02 5.98 17.03
CA THR A 37 -0.87 5.76 18.47
C THR A 37 0.32 6.54 19.00
N SER A 38 0.32 6.87 20.30
CA SER A 38 1.48 7.48 20.96
C SER A 38 2.62 6.46 21.08
N GLY A 39 3.85 6.90 20.83
CA GLY A 39 5.05 6.07 21.01
C GLY A 39 5.47 5.23 19.79
N MET A 40 4.92 5.50 18.60
CA MET A 40 5.39 4.89 17.35
C MET A 40 6.80 5.41 17.00
N THR A 41 7.64 4.49 16.53
CA THR A 41 8.96 4.87 15.98
C THR A 41 8.76 5.54 14.61
N GLU A 42 9.33 6.74 14.43
CA GLU A 42 9.36 7.41 13.14
C GLU A 42 10.53 6.89 12.31
N ILE A 43 10.23 6.47 11.08
CA ILE A 43 11.20 6.05 10.07
C ILE A 43 11.15 7.07 8.93
N LYS A 44 12.29 7.73 8.67
CA LYS A 44 12.40 8.70 7.58
C LYS A 44 12.99 8.02 6.35
N ILE A 45 12.33 8.25 5.20
CA ILE A 45 12.76 7.72 3.90
C ILE A 45 12.83 8.88 2.92
N SER A 46 13.97 9.01 2.26
CA SER A 46 14.16 9.94 1.13
C SER A 46 14.14 9.18 -0.19
N LEU A 47 13.51 9.78 -1.19
CA LEU A 47 13.45 9.36 -2.59
C LEU A 47 14.31 10.34 -3.39
N THR A 48 15.30 9.83 -4.14
CA THR A 48 16.28 10.67 -4.82
C THR A 48 16.74 10.05 -6.13
N GLU A 49 17.31 10.86 -7.01
CA GLU A 49 18.10 10.43 -8.17
C GLU A 49 19.55 10.87 -8.03
N THR A 50 20.44 10.13 -8.68
CA THR A 50 21.85 10.53 -8.85
C THR A 50 22.06 11.20 -10.22
N GLU A 51 23.18 11.91 -10.37
CA GLU A 51 23.58 12.50 -11.68
C GLU A 51 23.81 11.42 -12.76
N GLU A 52 24.11 10.19 -12.37
CA GLU A 52 24.26 9.02 -13.25
C GLU A 52 22.95 8.37 -13.66
N GLY A 53 21.82 8.83 -13.08
CA GLY A 53 20.48 8.34 -13.39
C GLY A 53 20.05 7.12 -12.57
N GLU A 54 20.76 6.78 -11.51
CA GLU A 54 20.26 5.81 -10.53
C GLU A 54 19.14 6.45 -9.70
N MET A 55 18.13 5.67 -9.35
CA MET A 55 17.01 6.07 -8.50
C MET A 55 17.05 5.30 -7.18
N LEU A 56 16.97 6.03 -6.06
CA LEU A 56 17.34 5.47 -4.77
C LEU A 56 16.34 5.80 -3.67
N PHE A 57 16.17 4.83 -2.79
CA PHE A 57 15.66 5.06 -1.44
C PHE A 57 16.81 5.23 -0.46
N SER A 58 16.64 6.11 0.52
CA SER A 58 17.55 6.21 1.66
C SER A 58 16.74 6.17 2.97
N PRO A 59 16.95 5.13 3.83
CA PRO A 59 17.84 3.98 3.66
C PRO A 59 17.35 2.96 2.60
N ARG A 60 18.25 2.09 2.13
CA ARG A 60 17.94 0.98 1.18
C ARG A 60 17.63 -0.34 1.86
N GLN A 61 17.73 -0.39 3.17
CA GLN A 61 17.41 -1.57 3.97
C GLN A 61 16.64 -1.13 5.22
N LEU A 62 15.58 -1.86 5.53
CA LEU A 62 14.74 -1.67 6.70
C LEU A 62 14.59 -2.98 7.44
N ASP A 63 14.76 -2.95 8.76
CA ASP A 63 14.67 -4.12 9.63
C ASP A 63 13.71 -3.82 10.79
N PHE A 64 12.70 -4.70 10.96
CA PHE A 64 11.67 -4.58 11.99
C PHE A 64 11.47 -5.90 12.72
N LYS A 65 10.60 -5.87 13.74
CA LYS A 65 10.13 -7.07 14.44
C LYS A 65 8.65 -7.30 14.14
N ALA A 66 8.25 -8.56 14.12
CA ALA A 66 6.82 -8.89 14.05
C ALA A 66 6.07 -8.27 15.24
N GLY A 67 4.93 -7.63 14.95
CA GLY A 67 4.15 -6.85 15.90
C GLY A 67 4.60 -5.40 16.07
N GLU A 68 5.72 -4.99 15.45
CA GLU A 68 6.17 -3.60 15.52
C GLU A 68 5.27 -2.67 14.69
N THR A 69 4.93 -1.52 15.27
CA THR A 69 4.14 -0.47 14.61
C THR A 69 4.99 0.78 14.45
N VAL A 70 5.07 1.30 13.24
CA VAL A 70 5.90 2.45 12.89
C VAL A 70 5.12 3.50 12.10
N VAL A 71 5.66 4.71 12.03
CA VAL A 71 5.23 5.74 11.09
C VAL A 71 6.37 6.02 10.12
N PHE A 72 6.14 5.78 8.83
CA PHE A 72 7.03 6.23 7.77
C PHE A 72 6.72 7.67 7.42
N THR A 73 7.74 8.51 7.41
CA THR A 73 7.72 9.86 6.84
C THR A 73 8.58 9.81 5.58
N ILE A 74 7.94 9.83 4.43
CA ILE A 74 8.57 9.65 3.13
C ILE A 74 8.63 11.02 2.46
N THR A 75 9.81 11.42 1.96
CA THR A 75 10.01 12.70 1.28
C THR A 75 10.58 12.46 -0.11
N ASN A 76 9.95 12.99 -1.14
CA ASN A 76 10.54 13.04 -2.46
C ASN A 76 11.49 14.25 -2.54
N GLU A 77 12.79 13.98 -2.49
CA GLU A 77 13.87 14.95 -2.59
C GLU A 77 14.47 15.01 -4.02
N GLY A 78 13.90 14.22 -4.94
CA GLY A 78 14.28 14.14 -6.34
C GLY A 78 13.54 15.13 -7.24
N ASP A 79 13.83 15.07 -8.53
CA ASP A 79 13.26 15.93 -9.58
C ASP A 79 12.12 15.24 -10.35
N ASN A 80 11.91 13.94 -10.14
CA ASN A 80 10.86 13.16 -10.79
C ASN A 80 9.78 12.71 -9.77
N PRO A 81 8.54 12.41 -10.22
CA PRO A 81 7.57 11.71 -9.39
C PRO A 81 8.10 10.34 -8.97
N HIS A 82 7.91 9.98 -7.71
CA HIS A 82 8.29 8.68 -7.16
C HIS A 82 7.15 8.03 -6.39
N GLU A 83 7.24 6.72 -6.24
CA GLU A 83 6.33 5.93 -5.45
C GLU A 83 7.10 5.12 -4.40
N PHE A 84 6.52 4.96 -3.23
CA PHE A 84 6.97 4.00 -2.23
C PHE A 84 5.86 2.98 -2.02
N VAL A 85 6.12 1.72 -2.34
CA VAL A 85 5.20 0.60 -2.16
C VAL A 85 5.90 -0.48 -1.35
N MET A 86 5.27 -1.02 -0.32
CA MET A 86 5.78 -2.15 0.49
C MET A 86 4.96 -3.40 0.23
N ASP A 87 5.57 -4.47 -0.27
CA ASP A 87 4.89 -5.77 -0.41
C ASP A 87 5.91 -6.92 -0.51
N THR A 88 5.43 -8.13 -0.78
CA THR A 88 6.28 -9.22 -1.21
C THR A 88 6.89 -8.89 -2.59
N VAL A 89 8.09 -9.40 -2.87
CA VAL A 89 8.72 -9.27 -4.19
C VAL A 89 7.80 -9.76 -5.31
N ALA A 90 7.03 -10.83 -5.04
CA ALA A 90 6.11 -11.39 -6.04
C ALA A 90 4.91 -10.48 -6.34
N ASN A 91 4.38 -9.79 -5.33
CA ASN A 91 3.26 -8.86 -5.52
C ASN A 91 3.74 -7.57 -6.17
N ASN A 92 4.88 -7.01 -5.77
CA ASN A 92 5.50 -5.87 -6.43
C ASN A 92 5.75 -6.16 -7.92
N ALA A 93 6.26 -7.35 -8.26
CA ALA A 93 6.46 -7.74 -9.65
C ALA A 93 5.16 -7.80 -10.46
N LYS A 94 4.05 -8.27 -9.85
CA LYS A 94 2.72 -8.25 -10.49
C LYS A 94 2.20 -6.83 -10.67
N HIS A 95 2.32 -6.00 -9.62
CA HIS A 95 1.89 -4.61 -9.65
C HIS A 95 2.68 -3.83 -10.70
N LYS A 96 4.02 -3.97 -10.73
CA LYS A 96 4.86 -3.38 -11.77
C LYS A 96 4.38 -3.73 -13.19
N ALA A 97 4.05 -4.99 -13.45
CA ALA A 97 3.55 -5.43 -14.75
C ALA A 97 2.18 -4.80 -15.13
N VAL A 98 1.40 -4.35 -14.15
CA VAL A 98 0.17 -3.58 -14.38
C VAL A 98 0.52 -2.12 -14.66
N MET A 99 1.43 -1.51 -13.90
CA MET A 99 1.90 -0.14 -14.11
C MET A 99 2.57 0.05 -15.49
N ASP A 100 3.31 -0.95 -15.98
CA ASP A 100 3.89 -0.93 -17.33
C ASP A 100 2.82 -0.82 -18.44
N LYS A 101 1.60 -1.28 -18.18
CA LYS A 101 0.46 -1.20 -19.13
C LYS A 101 -0.39 0.05 -18.93
N PHE A 102 -0.45 0.55 -17.71
CA PHE A 102 -1.30 1.66 -17.28
C PHE A 102 -0.51 2.63 -16.41
N PRO A 103 0.49 3.35 -16.96
CA PRO A 103 1.42 4.17 -16.18
C PRO A 103 0.77 5.35 -15.43
N GLU A 104 -0.41 5.79 -15.90
CA GLU A 104 -1.20 6.84 -15.27
C GLU A 104 -2.24 6.32 -14.27
N MET A 105 -2.19 5.02 -13.94
CA MET A 105 -3.14 4.46 -12.99
C MET A 105 -2.82 4.98 -11.58
N GLU A 106 -3.78 5.69 -11.01
CA GLU A 106 -3.74 6.08 -9.61
C GLU A 106 -4.49 5.04 -8.78
N HIS A 107 -3.93 4.68 -7.63
CA HIS A 107 -4.55 3.80 -6.65
C HIS A 107 -4.24 4.30 -5.24
N ASP A 108 -5.18 4.11 -4.35
CA ASP A 108 -5.09 4.52 -2.94
C ASP A 108 -4.89 3.28 -2.06
N ASP A 109 -3.74 2.62 -2.24
CA ASP A 109 -3.37 1.45 -1.47
C ASP A 109 -2.73 1.85 -0.14
N PRO A 110 -3.11 1.24 0.98
CA PRO A 110 -2.64 1.66 2.31
C PRO A 110 -1.14 1.41 2.55
N ASN A 111 -0.50 0.56 1.75
CA ASN A 111 0.93 0.23 1.77
C ASN A 111 1.74 1.03 0.75
N ALA A 112 1.13 2.01 0.09
CA ALA A 112 1.75 2.80 -0.97
C ALA A 112 1.51 4.30 -0.81
N VAL A 113 2.41 5.09 -1.38
CA VAL A 113 2.23 6.53 -1.56
C VAL A 113 3.00 7.00 -2.78
N ARG A 114 2.36 7.78 -3.65
CA ARG A 114 2.99 8.50 -4.77
C ARG A 114 3.22 9.94 -4.37
N LEU A 115 4.39 10.48 -4.71
CA LEU A 115 4.83 11.82 -4.32
C LEU A 115 5.44 12.54 -5.53
N GLU A 116 4.94 13.74 -5.78
CA GLU A 116 5.59 14.67 -6.71
C GLU A 116 6.87 15.25 -6.09
N PRO A 117 7.77 15.85 -6.90
CA PRO A 117 8.98 16.50 -6.40
C PRO A 117 8.72 17.47 -5.24
N GLY A 118 9.41 17.30 -4.14
CA GLY A 118 9.30 18.09 -2.92
C GLY A 118 8.15 17.72 -1.99
N GLU A 119 7.29 16.78 -2.38
CA GLU A 119 6.19 16.33 -1.54
C GLU A 119 6.62 15.37 -0.43
N LYS A 120 5.74 15.25 0.57
CA LYS A 120 5.89 14.34 1.70
C LYS A 120 4.62 13.53 1.89
N GLY A 121 4.82 12.24 2.18
CA GLY A 121 3.75 11.32 2.52
C GLY A 121 4.00 10.62 3.84
N THR A 122 2.95 10.02 4.39
CA THR A 122 3.03 9.27 5.65
C THR A 122 2.28 7.97 5.51
N ILE A 123 2.92 6.87 5.92
CA ILE A 123 2.30 5.55 6.05
C ILE A 123 2.45 5.10 7.51
N MET A 124 1.35 4.76 8.17
CA MET A 124 1.37 4.14 9.49
C MET A 124 1.11 2.65 9.32
N TRP A 125 2.04 1.81 9.82
CA TRP A 125 2.04 0.40 9.51
C TRP A 125 2.40 -0.48 10.70
N THR A 126 1.68 -1.61 10.84
CA THR A 126 2.04 -2.68 11.76
C THR A 126 2.52 -3.89 10.96
N PHE A 127 3.75 -4.32 11.22
CA PHE A 127 4.32 -5.53 10.63
C PHE A 127 3.78 -6.76 11.35
N ALA A 128 2.90 -7.53 10.72
CA ALA A 128 2.23 -8.65 11.37
C ALA A 128 3.00 -9.98 11.27
N ASN A 129 3.73 -10.18 10.18
CA ASN A 129 4.36 -11.46 9.85
C ASN A 129 5.87 -11.30 9.70
N SER A 130 6.63 -12.26 10.25
CA SER A 130 8.06 -12.36 9.95
C SER A 130 8.28 -12.80 8.50
N GLY A 131 9.30 -12.25 7.87
CA GLY A 131 9.63 -12.57 6.48
C GLY A 131 10.56 -11.55 5.84
N THR A 132 10.86 -11.80 4.57
CA THR A 132 11.59 -10.86 3.73
C THR A 132 10.64 -10.29 2.69
N PHE A 133 10.55 -8.98 2.67
CA PHE A 133 9.70 -8.18 1.80
C PHE A 133 10.56 -7.19 1.03
N GLU A 134 9.93 -6.37 0.23
CA GLU A 134 10.56 -5.33 -0.57
C GLU A 134 9.77 -4.04 -0.47
N PHE A 135 10.45 -2.91 -0.51
CA PHE A 135 9.85 -1.65 -0.89
C PHE A 135 10.45 -1.18 -2.21
N ALA A 136 9.61 -0.61 -3.07
CA ALA A 136 9.98 -0.30 -4.44
C ALA A 136 9.23 0.92 -4.98
N CYS A 137 9.78 1.54 -6.02
CA CYS A 137 9.07 2.43 -6.92
C CYS A 137 8.70 1.63 -8.18
N LEU A 138 7.40 1.51 -8.45
CA LEU A 138 6.87 0.69 -9.54
C LEU A 138 6.46 1.52 -10.76
N ILE A 139 6.76 2.82 -10.75
CA ILE A 139 6.69 3.68 -11.95
C ILE A 139 7.61 3.09 -13.02
N PRO A 140 7.14 2.96 -14.29
CA PRO A 140 7.92 2.33 -15.35
C PRO A 140 9.35 2.89 -15.48
N GLY A 141 10.34 2.01 -15.45
CA GLY A 141 11.77 2.34 -15.56
C GLY A 141 12.48 2.63 -14.23
N HIS A 142 11.75 2.99 -13.16
CA HIS A 142 12.36 3.36 -11.88
C HIS A 142 12.94 2.14 -11.13
N TYR A 143 12.25 1.03 -11.16
CA TYR A 143 12.75 -0.22 -10.57
C TYR A 143 14.05 -0.67 -11.23
N GLU A 144 14.13 -0.61 -12.57
CA GLU A 144 15.32 -0.94 -13.37
C GLU A 144 16.47 0.04 -13.14
N ALA A 145 16.17 1.29 -12.78
CA ALA A 145 17.16 2.30 -12.37
C ALA A 145 17.65 2.09 -10.93
N GLY A 146 17.22 1.03 -10.24
CA GLY A 146 17.71 0.64 -8.92
C GLY A 146 16.81 1.09 -7.76
N MET A 147 15.59 1.59 -8.02
CA MET A 147 14.71 2.13 -6.98
C MET A 147 13.93 1.03 -6.25
N TYR A 148 14.65 0.24 -5.48
CA TYR A 148 14.09 -0.75 -4.56
C TYR A 148 14.99 -0.95 -3.34
N GLY A 149 14.44 -1.52 -2.27
CA GLY A 149 15.16 -1.82 -1.04
C GLY A 149 14.61 -3.05 -0.34
N ALA A 150 15.47 -3.65 0.50
CA ALA A 150 15.11 -4.83 1.29
C ALA A 150 14.37 -4.42 2.58
N LEU A 151 13.32 -5.16 2.90
CA LEU A 151 12.57 -5.04 4.15
C LEU A 151 12.53 -6.40 4.82
N THR A 152 13.10 -6.50 6.02
CA THR A 152 13.12 -7.73 6.82
C THR A 152 12.29 -7.55 8.09
N VAL A 153 11.44 -8.51 8.39
CA VAL A 153 10.67 -8.58 9.64
C VAL A 153 11.07 -9.86 10.38
N ASN A 154 11.63 -9.72 11.59
CA ASN A 154 12.17 -10.81 12.43
C ASN A 154 11.19 -11.23 13.51
#